data_a2e3edddf8f3fbc67537b994a83f0686
#
_entry.id   a2e3edddf8f3fbc67537b994a83f0686
#
_cell.length_a   1.000
_cell.length_b   1.000
_cell.length_c   1.000
_cell.angle_alpha   90.00
_cell.angle_beta   90.00
_cell.angle_gamma   90.00
#
_symmetry.space_group_name_H-M   'P 1'
#
loop_
_entity.id
_entity.type
_entity.pdbx_description
1 polymer ?
#
loop_
_entity_poly.entity_id
_entity_poly.type
_entity_poly.pdbx_seq_one_letter_code
_entity_poly.pdbx_strand_id
1 'polypeptide(L)'
;DAGKEDTIAFRSDMDALPICEKNALPFCSRHPNAMHACGHDGHMAILLCLAEYLAEHFRALPHNVLLVFQPAEETTGGAKDICESGIFEQLNARCIFGLHLWPSLPPGVIATRSGALMARSCELTIEIQGKSAHIARQEDGIDALFAGVEFIRRAYEMAALPSQGECPLLRFGRMQSGTARN
;
A
#
# COMPACT_ATOMS: atom_id res chain seq x y z
N ASP A 1 -0.33 -11.17 26.86
CA ASP A 1 0.23 -12.53 26.98
C ASP A 1 -0.71 -13.40 27.81
N ALA A 2 -1.22 -14.47 27.24
CA ALA A 2 -2.09 -15.46 27.89
C ALA A 2 -1.31 -16.66 28.46
N GLY A 3 0.01 -16.65 28.41
CA GLY A 3 0.92 -17.73 28.86
C GLY A 3 0.79 -19.01 28.02
N LYS A 4 0.50 -18.88 26.73
CA LYS A 4 0.36 -19.98 25.79
C LYS A 4 1.64 -20.19 24.99
N GLU A 5 1.76 -21.38 24.35
CA GLU A 5 2.94 -21.73 23.56
C GLU A 5 3.00 -21.02 22.21
N ASP A 6 1.87 -20.65 21.64
CA ASP A 6 1.77 -20.01 20.32
C ASP A 6 0.98 -18.72 20.34
N THR A 7 1.15 -17.94 19.29
CA THR A 7 0.59 -16.60 19.15
C THR A 7 -0.17 -16.47 17.83
N ILE A 8 -1.30 -15.77 17.87
CA ILE A 8 -2.03 -15.27 16.71
C ILE A 8 -1.81 -13.77 16.64
N ALA A 9 -1.37 -13.28 15.47
CA ALA A 9 -1.17 -11.87 15.25
C ALA A 9 -2.34 -11.22 14.52
N PHE A 10 -2.65 -9.98 14.88
CA PHE A 10 -3.59 -9.12 14.17
C PHE A 10 -2.87 -7.82 13.79
N ARG A 11 -2.98 -7.43 12.52
CA ARG A 11 -2.29 -6.27 11.94
C ARG A 11 -3.27 -5.18 11.53
N SER A 12 -2.96 -3.97 11.89
CA SER A 12 -3.48 -2.74 11.31
C SER A 12 -2.33 -1.90 10.77
N ASP A 13 -2.51 -1.32 9.60
CA ASP A 13 -1.73 -0.17 9.16
C ASP A 13 -2.12 1.08 9.93
N MET A 14 -1.27 2.12 9.92
CA MET A 14 -1.50 3.32 10.72
C MET A 14 -1.09 4.63 10.06
N ASP A 15 -0.54 4.58 8.86
CA ASP A 15 -0.08 5.77 8.16
C ASP A 15 -1.19 6.50 7.40
N ALA A 16 -0.99 7.79 7.16
CA ALA A 16 -1.86 8.63 6.36
C ALA A 16 -1.20 8.94 5.01
N LEU A 17 -2.03 9.24 4.03
CA LEU A 17 -1.59 9.67 2.70
C LEU A 17 -1.29 11.17 2.66
N PRO A 18 -0.36 11.64 1.82
CA PRO A 18 -0.04 13.06 1.64
C PRO A 18 -1.10 13.76 0.78
N ILE A 19 -2.34 13.75 1.25
CA ILE A 19 -3.51 14.29 0.58
C ILE A 19 -4.12 15.37 1.47
N CYS A 20 -4.52 16.50 0.88
CA CYS A 20 -5.28 17.52 1.59
C CYS A 20 -6.74 17.07 1.72
N GLU A 21 -7.19 16.84 2.93
CA GLU A 21 -8.59 16.47 3.19
C GLU A 21 -9.53 17.63 2.86
N LYS A 22 -10.59 17.31 2.11
CA LYS A 22 -11.62 18.27 1.69
C LYS A 22 -12.99 18.00 2.32
N ASN A 23 -13.07 17.01 3.19
CA ASN A 23 -14.30 16.65 3.88
C ASN A 23 -14.63 17.71 4.95
N ALA A 24 -15.91 18.00 5.11
CA ALA A 24 -16.43 18.87 6.16
C ALA A 24 -17.01 18.03 7.32
N LEU A 25 -16.16 17.19 7.94
CA LEU A 25 -16.55 16.32 9.03
C LEU A 25 -15.97 16.82 10.37
N PRO A 26 -16.64 16.58 11.50
CA PRO A 26 -16.15 17.03 12.81
C PRO A 26 -14.83 16.36 13.23
N PHE A 27 -14.44 15.28 12.57
CA PHE A 27 -13.24 14.48 12.82
C PHE A 27 -12.26 14.47 11.63
N CYS A 28 -12.34 15.45 10.72
CA CYS A 28 -11.38 15.58 9.62
C CYS A 28 -9.96 15.86 10.16
N SER A 29 -8.98 15.60 9.31
CA SER A 29 -7.56 15.81 9.63
C SER A 29 -7.29 17.25 10.08
N ARG A 30 -6.50 17.39 11.14
CA ARG A 30 -5.97 18.67 11.62
C ARG A 30 -4.59 18.98 11.04
N HIS A 31 -4.02 18.09 10.27
CA HIS A 31 -2.71 18.21 9.65
C HIS A 31 -2.87 18.56 8.17
N PRO A 32 -2.34 19.69 7.71
CA PRO A 32 -2.34 20.01 6.28
C PRO A 32 -1.62 18.92 5.49
N ASN A 33 -2.19 18.55 4.35
CA ASN A 33 -1.63 17.51 3.47
C ASN A 33 -1.43 16.14 4.12
N ALA A 34 -2.27 15.78 5.07
CA ALA A 34 -2.34 14.41 5.61
C ALA A 34 -3.81 14.01 5.77
N MET A 35 -4.18 12.87 5.20
CA MET A 35 -5.54 12.35 5.28
C MET A 35 -5.51 10.83 5.31
N HIS A 36 -6.33 10.22 6.16
CA HIS A 36 -6.59 8.78 6.13
C HIS A 36 -7.54 8.39 4.97
N ALA A 37 -7.08 8.66 3.73
CA ALA A 37 -7.90 8.38 2.55
C ALA A 37 -8.03 6.88 2.22
N CYS A 38 -7.19 6.05 2.82
CA CYS A 38 -7.24 4.58 2.68
C CYS A 38 -7.97 3.89 3.86
N GLY A 39 -8.39 4.64 4.88
CA GLY A 39 -9.18 4.11 6.00
C GLY A 39 -8.36 3.48 7.13
N HIS A 40 -7.06 3.74 7.20
CA HIS A 40 -6.20 3.16 8.24
C HIS A 40 -6.57 3.63 9.66
N ASP A 41 -7.18 4.78 9.83
CA ASP A 41 -7.78 5.24 11.08
C ASP A 41 -8.89 4.30 11.58
N GLY A 42 -9.73 3.83 10.66
CA GLY A 42 -10.75 2.83 10.96
C GLY A 42 -10.14 1.46 11.27
N HIS A 43 -9.08 1.06 10.58
CA HIS A 43 -8.35 -0.18 10.87
C HIS A 43 -7.75 -0.14 12.28
N MET A 44 -7.10 0.98 12.67
CA MET A 44 -6.58 1.18 14.01
C MET A 44 -7.69 1.13 15.08
N ALA A 45 -8.82 1.80 14.81
CA ALA A 45 -9.95 1.80 15.73
C ALA A 45 -10.47 0.38 15.99
N ILE A 46 -10.60 -0.44 14.95
CA ILE A 46 -11.03 -1.84 15.08
C ILE A 46 -10.01 -2.63 15.93
N LEU A 47 -8.72 -2.45 15.68
CA LEU A 47 -7.68 -3.17 16.42
C LEU A 47 -7.60 -2.72 17.88
N LEU A 48 -7.86 -1.45 18.18
CA LEU A 48 -7.93 -0.93 19.54
C LEU A 48 -9.18 -1.47 20.30
N CYS A 49 -10.34 -1.54 19.65
CA CYS A 49 -11.51 -2.20 20.22
C CYS A 49 -11.26 -3.69 20.52
N LEU A 50 -10.54 -4.38 19.62
CA LEU A 50 -10.09 -5.74 19.89
C LEU A 50 -9.15 -5.80 21.09
N ALA A 51 -8.23 -4.85 21.24
CA ALA A 51 -7.31 -4.78 22.38
C ALA A 51 -8.07 -4.64 23.72
N GLU A 52 -9.10 -3.80 23.77
CA GLU A 52 -9.96 -3.66 24.97
C GLU A 52 -10.64 -4.99 25.32
N TYR A 53 -11.27 -5.63 24.34
CA TYR A 53 -11.89 -6.93 24.53
C TYR A 53 -10.90 -7.99 25.04
N LEU A 54 -9.71 -8.04 24.44
CA LEU A 54 -8.65 -8.98 24.82
C LEU A 54 -8.13 -8.71 26.24
N ALA A 55 -8.03 -7.46 26.66
CA ALA A 55 -7.58 -7.09 28.01
C ALA A 55 -8.51 -7.66 29.10
N GLU A 56 -9.78 -7.78 28.81
CA GLU A 56 -10.77 -8.36 29.74
C GLU A 56 -10.80 -9.90 29.68
N HIS A 57 -10.48 -10.49 28.54
CA HIS A 57 -10.71 -11.91 28.27
C HIS A 57 -9.43 -12.75 28.08
N PHE A 58 -8.23 -12.16 28.21
CA PHE A 58 -6.96 -12.79 27.82
C PHE A 58 -6.70 -14.16 28.48
N ARG A 59 -7.20 -14.37 29.72
CA ARG A 59 -6.99 -15.63 30.44
C ARG A 59 -7.74 -16.82 29.84
N ALA A 60 -8.84 -16.56 29.14
CA ALA A 60 -9.67 -17.57 28.51
C ALA A 60 -9.23 -17.88 27.05
N LEU A 61 -8.28 -17.14 26.52
CA LEU A 61 -7.84 -17.32 25.14
C LEU A 61 -7.04 -18.62 24.96
N PRO A 62 -7.22 -19.34 23.86
CA PRO A 62 -6.46 -20.54 23.55
C PRO A 62 -5.01 -20.24 23.10
N HIS A 63 -4.71 -19.01 22.65
CA HIS A 63 -3.44 -18.55 22.14
C HIS A 63 -3.05 -17.22 22.76
N ASN A 64 -1.77 -16.89 22.72
CA ASN A 64 -1.35 -15.49 22.91
C ASN A 64 -1.80 -14.64 21.71
N VAL A 65 -1.96 -13.35 21.91
CA VAL A 65 -2.33 -12.41 20.85
C VAL A 65 -1.27 -11.33 20.72
N LEU A 66 -0.80 -11.11 19.50
CA LEU A 66 0.08 -10.02 19.11
C LEU A 66 -0.71 -9.01 18.29
N LEU A 67 -0.76 -7.76 18.75
CA LEU A 67 -1.32 -6.66 17.99
C LEU A 67 -0.19 -5.89 17.30
N VAL A 68 -0.25 -5.79 15.99
CA VAL A 68 0.77 -5.16 15.15
C VAL A 68 0.21 -3.89 14.54
N PHE A 69 0.76 -2.74 14.93
CA PHE A 69 0.46 -1.45 14.33
C PHE A 69 1.58 -1.08 13.38
N GLN A 70 1.34 -1.27 12.09
CA GLN A 70 2.33 -1.12 11.03
C GLN A 70 2.38 0.31 10.49
N PRO A 71 3.51 1.01 10.55
CA PRO A 71 3.72 2.27 9.85
C PRO A 71 4.07 2.04 8.37
N ALA A 72 4.04 3.11 7.58
CA ALA A 72 4.60 3.18 6.22
C ALA A 72 4.10 2.07 5.27
N GLU A 73 2.80 1.74 5.33
CA GLU A 73 2.18 0.78 4.41
C GLU A 73 2.16 1.35 2.99
N GLU A 74 1.81 2.63 2.84
CA GLU A 74 1.63 3.34 1.58
C GLU A 74 2.96 3.82 0.95
N THR A 75 4.09 3.58 1.59
CA THR A 75 5.38 4.13 1.15
C THR A 75 6.49 3.08 1.12
N THR A 76 7.30 3.03 2.17
CA THR A 76 8.55 2.26 2.20
C THR A 76 8.38 0.82 2.67
N GLY A 77 7.17 0.41 3.01
CA GLY A 77 6.87 -0.96 3.39
C GLY A 77 7.32 -1.33 4.80
N GLY A 78 6.85 -0.60 5.84
CA GLY A 78 7.17 -0.86 7.24
C GLY A 78 6.91 -2.30 7.72
N ALA A 79 6.16 -3.09 6.94
CA ALA A 79 6.02 -4.52 7.17
C ALA A 79 7.34 -5.28 7.13
N LYS A 80 8.28 -4.86 6.25
CA LYS A 80 9.61 -5.46 6.16
C LYS A 80 10.38 -5.28 7.47
N ASP A 81 10.39 -4.07 8.01
CA ASP A 81 11.09 -3.75 9.26
C ASP A 81 10.52 -4.55 10.43
N ILE A 82 9.21 -4.72 10.49
CA ILE A 82 8.55 -5.56 11.50
C ILE A 82 8.97 -7.03 11.35
N CYS A 83 8.99 -7.57 10.14
CA CYS A 83 9.45 -8.94 9.89
C CYS A 83 10.93 -9.12 10.27
N GLU A 84 11.79 -8.18 9.88
CA GLU A 84 13.22 -8.22 10.17
C GLU A 84 13.54 -8.04 11.67
N SER A 85 12.61 -7.52 12.48
CA SER A 85 12.76 -7.45 13.94
C SER A 85 12.80 -8.81 14.62
N GLY A 86 12.33 -9.88 13.95
CA GLY A 86 12.25 -11.23 14.50
C GLY A 86 11.12 -11.42 15.54
N ILE A 87 10.19 -10.46 15.66
CA ILE A 87 9.13 -10.52 16.69
C ILE A 87 8.18 -11.71 16.49
N PHE A 88 7.93 -12.10 15.25
CA PHE A 88 7.03 -13.21 14.94
C PHE A 88 7.63 -14.55 15.39
N GLU A 89 8.93 -14.74 15.16
CA GLU A 89 9.66 -15.93 15.60
C GLU A 89 9.79 -15.96 17.13
N GLN A 90 10.14 -14.83 17.75
CA GLN A 90 10.28 -14.72 19.19
C GLN A 90 9.00 -15.07 19.95
N LEU A 91 7.85 -14.70 19.39
CA LEU A 91 6.54 -14.94 19.99
C LEU A 91 5.84 -16.19 19.44
N ASN A 92 6.52 -17.01 18.63
CA ASN A 92 5.95 -18.18 17.98
C ASN A 92 4.61 -17.88 17.28
N ALA A 93 4.59 -16.82 16.45
CA ALA A 93 3.41 -16.42 15.71
C ALA A 93 3.10 -17.43 14.59
N ARG A 94 1.95 -18.11 14.66
CA ARG A 94 1.55 -19.14 13.70
C ARG A 94 0.82 -18.58 12.48
N CYS A 95 0.11 -17.48 12.66
CA CYS A 95 -0.60 -16.79 11.59
C CYS A 95 -0.78 -15.31 11.95
N ILE A 96 -1.01 -14.52 10.92
CA ILE A 96 -1.34 -13.11 11.03
C ILE A 96 -2.60 -12.80 10.23
N PHE A 97 -3.51 -12.06 10.84
CA PHE A 97 -4.72 -11.55 10.21
C PHE A 97 -4.58 -10.05 9.98
N GLY A 98 -4.87 -9.59 8.76
CA GLY A 98 -5.07 -8.20 8.42
C GLY A 98 -6.50 -7.98 7.96
N LEU A 99 -7.01 -6.79 8.15
CA LEU A 99 -8.30 -6.36 7.63
C LEU A 99 -8.11 -5.10 6.79
N HIS A 100 -9.03 -4.87 5.87
CA HIS A 100 -9.11 -3.62 5.14
C HIS A 100 -10.58 -3.20 4.98
N LEU A 101 -10.88 -1.94 5.25
CA LEU A 101 -12.20 -1.37 4.97
C LEU A 101 -12.41 -1.32 3.46
N TRP A 102 -13.55 -1.84 3.00
CA TRP A 102 -13.84 -1.93 1.58
C TRP A 102 -15.13 -1.20 1.24
N PRO A 103 -15.05 0.00 0.61
CA PRO A 103 -16.22 0.88 0.42
C PRO A 103 -17.37 0.25 -0.39
N SER A 104 -17.09 -0.74 -1.24
CA SER A 104 -18.11 -1.41 -2.04
C SER A 104 -18.83 -2.55 -1.32
N LEU A 105 -18.42 -2.92 -0.11
CA LEU A 105 -19.12 -3.90 0.71
C LEU A 105 -20.17 -3.21 1.58
N PRO A 106 -21.36 -3.80 1.72
CA PRO A 106 -22.36 -3.29 2.66
C PRO A 106 -21.86 -3.30 4.10
N PRO A 107 -22.29 -2.34 4.95
CA PRO A 107 -21.95 -2.35 6.36
C PRO A 107 -22.31 -3.67 7.04
N GLY A 108 -21.43 -4.17 7.92
CA GLY A 108 -21.61 -5.43 8.63
C GLY A 108 -21.24 -6.68 7.85
N VAL A 109 -20.80 -6.55 6.61
CA VAL A 109 -20.31 -7.68 5.81
C VAL A 109 -18.80 -7.81 5.97
N ILE A 110 -18.36 -9.04 6.27
CA ILE A 110 -16.94 -9.44 6.23
C ILE A 110 -16.76 -10.38 5.05
N ALA A 111 -15.83 -10.07 4.17
CA ALA A 111 -15.52 -10.88 3.00
C ALA A 111 -14.07 -11.38 3.05
N THR A 112 -13.88 -12.61 2.60
CA THR A 112 -12.56 -13.22 2.42
C THR A 112 -12.62 -14.27 1.31
N ARG A 113 -11.47 -14.74 0.87
CA ARG A 113 -11.38 -15.83 -0.10
C ARG A 113 -10.15 -16.69 0.17
N SER A 114 -10.18 -17.90 -0.34
CA SER A 114 -9.00 -18.77 -0.40
C SER A 114 -8.03 -18.29 -1.48
N GLY A 115 -6.74 -18.39 -1.22
CA GLY A 115 -5.68 -17.98 -2.12
C GLY A 115 -5.41 -16.47 -2.09
N ALA A 116 -4.88 -15.92 -3.17
CA ALA A 116 -4.53 -14.50 -3.27
C ALA A 116 -5.78 -13.61 -3.20
N LEU A 117 -5.78 -12.66 -2.27
CA LEU A 117 -6.85 -11.69 -2.06
C LEU A 117 -6.53 -10.33 -2.68
N MET A 118 -5.29 -9.87 -2.51
CA MET A 118 -4.81 -8.58 -2.98
C MET A 118 -3.67 -8.77 -3.99
N ALA A 119 -3.55 -7.83 -4.93
CA ALA A 119 -2.42 -7.77 -5.84
C ALA A 119 -1.16 -7.29 -5.12
N ARG A 120 0.01 -7.72 -5.58
CA ARG A 120 1.29 -7.16 -5.16
C ARG A 120 1.47 -5.78 -5.77
N SER A 121 1.77 -4.78 -4.94
CA SER A 121 2.19 -3.46 -5.39
C SER A 121 3.68 -3.47 -5.79
N CYS A 122 4.02 -2.69 -6.82
CA CYS A 122 5.39 -2.48 -7.26
C CYS A 122 5.51 -1.07 -7.84
N GLU A 123 6.50 -0.32 -7.37
CA GLU A 123 6.83 0.98 -7.93
C GLU A 123 8.05 0.87 -8.83
N LEU A 124 7.99 1.49 -10.00
CA LEU A 124 9.07 1.52 -10.98
C LEU A 124 9.41 2.96 -11.34
N THR A 125 10.70 3.29 -11.30
CA THR A 125 11.24 4.52 -11.86
C THR A 125 11.95 4.18 -13.16
N ILE A 126 11.59 4.89 -14.23
CA ILE A 126 12.17 4.68 -15.57
C ILE A 126 12.84 5.97 -15.99
N GLU A 127 14.13 5.92 -16.20
CA GLU A 127 14.93 7.03 -16.69
C GLU A 127 15.27 6.82 -18.17
N ILE A 128 14.93 7.83 -18.99
CA ILE A 128 15.21 7.82 -20.43
C ILE A 128 16.16 8.97 -20.71
N GLN A 129 17.39 8.63 -21.10
CA GLN A 129 18.41 9.60 -21.43
C GLN A 129 18.40 9.93 -22.92
N GLY A 130 18.17 11.18 -23.23
CA GLY A 130 18.23 11.71 -24.60
C GLY A 130 19.52 12.46 -24.90
N LYS A 131 19.54 13.09 -26.08
CA LYS A 131 20.61 13.95 -26.53
C LYS A 131 20.03 15.21 -27.15
N SER A 132 20.40 16.37 -26.63
CA SER A 132 19.99 17.65 -27.17
C SER A 132 20.62 17.92 -28.55
N ALA A 133 19.85 18.52 -29.46
CA ALA A 133 20.29 19.00 -30.75
C ALA A 133 19.56 20.27 -31.14
N HIS A 134 20.12 21.03 -32.08
CA HIS A 134 19.43 22.17 -32.66
C HIS A 134 18.22 21.70 -33.48
N ILE A 135 17.10 22.39 -33.39
CA ILE A 135 15.84 21.98 -34.02
C ILE A 135 15.98 21.76 -35.56
N ALA A 136 16.85 22.51 -36.23
CA ALA A 136 17.13 22.33 -37.65
C ALA A 136 18.03 21.11 -37.97
N ARG A 137 18.53 20.41 -36.97
CA ARG A 137 19.40 19.23 -37.07
C ARG A 137 18.92 18.14 -36.13
N GLN A 138 17.66 17.76 -36.26
CA GLN A 138 16.98 16.77 -35.37
C GLN A 138 17.72 15.42 -35.41
N GLU A 139 18.29 15.06 -36.50
CA GLU A 139 19.05 13.81 -36.73
C GLU A 139 20.29 13.66 -35.83
N ASP A 140 20.80 14.76 -35.30
CA ASP A 140 21.92 14.75 -34.34
C ASP A 140 21.49 14.50 -32.90
N GLY A 141 20.18 14.53 -32.62
CA GLY A 141 19.58 14.41 -31.30
C GLY A 141 18.95 13.05 -31.02
N ILE A 142 18.53 12.88 -29.77
CA ILE A 142 17.68 11.77 -29.33
C ILE A 142 16.57 12.39 -28.48
N ASP A 143 15.34 12.30 -28.96
CA ASP A 143 14.16 12.83 -28.23
C ASP A 143 13.70 11.90 -27.13
N ALA A 144 14.14 12.18 -25.90
CA ALA A 144 13.75 11.40 -24.73
C ALA A 144 12.26 11.59 -24.35
N LEU A 145 11.66 12.76 -24.64
CA LEU A 145 10.26 13.00 -24.38
C LEU A 145 9.39 12.11 -25.26
N PHE A 146 9.67 12.08 -26.56
CA PHE A 146 8.96 11.22 -27.51
C PHE A 146 9.14 9.74 -27.15
N ALA A 147 10.36 9.32 -26.80
CA ALA A 147 10.64 7.97 -26.36
C ALA A 147 9.82 7.58 -25.09
N GLY A 148 9.67 8.51 -24.13
CA GLY A 148 8.86 8.32 -22.95
C GLY A 148 7.37 8.16 -23.26
N VAL A 149 6.83 8.98 -24.16
CA VAL A 149 5.43 8.86 -24.61
C VAL A 149 5.18 7.51 -25.30
N GLU A 150 6.11 7.09 -26.18
CA GLU A 150 6.02 5.80 -26.88
C GLU A 150 6.14 4.62 -25.92
N PHE A 151 7.01 4.73 -24.92
CA PHE A 151 7.10 3.73 -23.86
C PHE A 151 5.77 3.57 -23.10
N ILE A 152 5.16 4.67 -22.65
CA ILE A 152 3.88 4.66 -21.93
C ILE A 152 2.79 4.02 -22.80
N ARG A 153 2.70 4.43 -24.08
CA ARG A 153 1.72 3.89 -25.02
C ARG A 153 1.85 2.37 -25.15
N ARG A 154 3.07 1.88 -25.41
CA ARG A 154 3.33 0.45 -25.57
C ARG A 154 3.12 -0.34 -24.28
N ALA A 155 3.48 0.22 -23.15
CA ALA A 155 3.27 -0.43 -21.85
C ALA A 155 1.78 -0.66 -21.57
N TYR A 156 0.92 0.31 -21.87
CA TYR A 156 -0.53 0.13 -21.76
C TYR A 156 -1.07 -0.90 -22.76
N GLU A 157 -0.58 -0.91 -23.99
CA GLU A 157 -0.95 -1.91 -24.99
C GLU A 157 -0.57 -3.32 -24.53
N MET A 158 0.65 -3.49 -24.01
CA MET A 158 1.09 -4.78 -23.48
C MET A 158 0.28 -5.22 -22.26
N ALA A 159 -0.03 -4.30 -21.35
CA ALA A 159 -0.83 -4.61 -20.16
C ALA A 159 -2.29 -4.98 -20.50
N ALA A 160 -2.80 -4.53 -21.66
CA ALA A 160 -4.13 -4.87 -22.14
C ALA A 160 -4.21 -6.21 -22.90
N LEU A 161 -3.05 -6.83 -23.20
CA LEU A 161 -3.06 -8.13 -23.88
C LEU A 161 -3.56 -9.24 -22.94
N PRO A 162 -4.36 -10.19 -23.46
CA PRO A 162 -4.77 -11.34 -22.68
C PRO A 162 -3.54 -12.12 -22.17
N SER A 163 -3.36 -12.19 -20.87
CA SER A 163 -2.36 -13.03 -20.24
C SER A 163 -3.03 -14.33 -19.74
N GLN A 164 -2.27 -15.41 -19.72
CA GLN A 164 -2.71 -16.66 -19.07
C GLN A 164 -2.62 -16.51 -17.54
N GLY A 165 -3.34 -15.54 -16.98
CA GLY A 165 -3.28 -15.24 -15.56
C GLY A 165 -3.94 -13.91 -15.23
N GLU A 166 -3.57 -13.33 -14.12
CA GLU A 166 -4.08 -12.05 -13.64
C GLU A 166 -3.57 -10.90 -14.52
N CYS A 167 -4.47 -10.02 -14.96
CA CYS A 167 -4.08 -8.81 -15.67
C CYS A 167 -3.36 -7.86 -14.73
N PRO A 168 -2.15 -7.38 -15.06
CA PRO A 168 -1.46 -6.41 -14.26
C PRO A 168 -2.21 -5.06 -14.25
N LEU A 169 -2.34 -4.45 -13.10
CA LEU A 169 -2.84 -3.09 -12.96
C LEU A 169 -1.69 -2.13 -13.16
N LEU A 170 -1.58 -1.53 -14.35
CA LEU A 170 -0.53 -0.58 -14.69
C LEU A 170 -1.07 0.85 -14.63
N ARG A 171 -0.33 1.76 -13.97
CA ARG A 171 -0.61 3.20 -13.98
C ARG A 171 0.70 3.98 -13.95
N PHE A 172 0.73 5.10 -14.67
CA PHE A 172 1.82 6.07 -14.61
C PHE A 172 1.34 7.27 -13.79
N GLY A 173 1.87 7.41 -12.59
CA GLY A 173 1.48 8.46 -11.65
C GLY A 173 2.20 9.79 -11.90
N ARG A 174 3.41 9.75 -12.49
CA ARG A 174 4.22 10.94 -12.74
C ARG A 174 5.06 10.78 -13.99
N MET A 175 5.16 11.85 -14.77
CA MET A 175 6.13 12.02 -15.85
C MET A 175 6.78 13.39 -15.72
N GLN A 176 8.10 13.43 -15.85
CA GLN A 176 8.87 14.66 -15.88
C GLN A 176 9.88 14.59 -17.03
N SER A 177 9.93 15.61 -17.86
CA SER A 177 10.82 15.66 -19.00
C SER A 177 11.24 17.09 -19.32
N GLY A 178 12.43 17.22 -19.94
CA GLY A 178 13.00 18.47 -20.43
C GLY A 178 13.55 19.37 -19.32
N THR A 179 14.51 20.22 -19.73
CA THR A 179 15.08 21.29 -18.89
C THR A 179 14.81 22.66 -19.48
N ALA A 180 14.42 22.72 -20.75
CA ALA A 180 14.12 23.95 -21.50
C ALA A 180 13.03 23.66 -22.54
N ARG A 181 12.54 24.72 -23.22
CA ARG A 181 11.48 24.58 -24.24
C ARG A 181 11.97 24.01 -25.56
N ASN A 182 13.24 24.05 -25.80
CA ASN A 182 13.93 23.63 -27.05
C ASN A 182 15.32 23.10 -26.75
#